data_cb7d50f1c04abc67124b81a3f7ca66a0
#
_entry.id   cb7d50f1c04abc67124b81a3f7ca66a0
#
_cell.length_a   1.000
_cell.length_b   1.000
_cell.length_c   1.000
_cell.angle_alpha   90.00
_cell.angle_beta   90.00
_cell.angle_gamma   90.00
#
_symmetry.space_group_name_H-M   'P 1'
#
loop_
_entity.id
_entity.type
_entity.pdbx_description
1 polymer ?
#
loop_
_entity_poly.entity_id
_entity_poly.type
_entity_poly.pdbx_seq_one_letter_code
_entity_poly.pdbx_strand_id
1 'polypeptide(L)'
;MRCCGHLKQALSRCNIATIFSAHPRNIESLPLMTGFRPQLWPSLFAVPIVLLCLGLGSWQIQRLHWKEGLIAARQSAVSAAAIPVPQDDAVASGLEFHRVTAHGVFLNDKEIMLGATSEGGVNGYQILTPLREASGRIVFVNRGFIPAELRDRSKRMEGEPTGPVRIEGLLRLPPEGRPNWFLPDNRPDLNYWFWVDLPAMAVADKLQRVAPFYIDADATPNPGGWPQGGVTRLSLPNNHLQYAFTWFSLAVAMIVIYVLFHRRGTESR
;
A
#
# COMPACT_ATOMS: atom_id res chain seq x y z
N MET A 1 -63.64 22.54 -49.19
CA MET A 1 -63.91 23.95 -49.52
C MET A 1 -62.62 24.72 -49.41
N ARG A 2 -62.08 25.11 -50.61
CA ARG A 2 -61.50 26.40 -50.95
C ARG A 2 -60.52 26.98 -49.92
N CYS A 3 -59.24 27.32 -50.22
CA CYS A 3 -58.71 28.04 -51.35
C CYS A 3 -57.24 27.64 -51.64
N CYS A 4 -57.02 27.27 -52.84
CA CYS A 4 -55.77 27.31 -53.57
C CYS A 4 -55.45 28.76 -53.96
N GLY A 5 -54.20 29.24 -53.97
CA GLY A 5 -53.82 30.38 -54.70
C GLY A 5 -52.78 31.28 -53.98
N HIS A 6 -51.71 31.50 -54.64
CA HIS A 6 -50.57 32.43 -54.41
C HIS A 6 -49.29 31.79 -53.79
N LEU A 7 -48.66 30.94 -54.55
CA LEU A 7 -47.24 30.61 -54.33
C LEU A 7 -46.51 30.40 -55.69
N LYS A 8 -46.56 31.44 -56.56
CA LYS A 8 -45.85 31.40 -57.86
C LYS A 8 -45.33 32.76 -58.31
N GLN A 9 -44.74 33.55 -57.42
CA GLN A 9 -44.07 34.83 -57.87
C GLN A 9 -43.01 35.29 -56.84
N ALA A 10 -42.08 34.42 -56.39
CA ALA A 10 -40.95 34.88 -55.60
C ALA A 10 -39.66 34.10 -55.88
N LEU A 11 -39.53 33.48 -57.05
CA LEU A 11 -38.31 32.76 -57.46
C LEU A 11 -37.73 33.40 -58.78
N SER A 12 -37.44 34.69 -58.72
CA SER A 12 -36.69 35.31 -59.78
C SER A 12 -35.96 36.54 -59.20
N ARG A 13 -34.76 36.31 -58.75
CA ARG A 13 -33.60 37.18 -58.50
C ARG A 13 -32.88 36.87 -57.23
N CYS A 14 -32.37 35.63 -57.13
CA CYS A 14 -31.28 35.37 -56.23
C CYS A 14 -30.01 35.19 -57.09
N ASN A 15 -29.26 36.26 -57.14
CA ASN A 15 -28.02 36.33 -57.92
C ASN A 15 -26.92 35.56 -57.13
N ILE A 16 -26.66 34.29 -57.56
CA ILE A 16 -25.72 33.36 -56.94
C ILE A 16 -24.24 33.83 -57.09
N ALA A 17 -24.00 35.01 -57.64
CA ALA A 17 -22.63 35.47 -57.91
C ALA A 17 -22.00 36.25 -56.73
N THR A 18 -22.70 36.46 -55.57
CA THR A 18 -22.15 37.29 -54.48
C THR A 18 -21.77 36.52 -53.22
N ILE A 19 -21.81 35.17 -53.23
CA ILE A 19 -21.49 34.37 -52.05
C ILE A 19 -20.05 33.79 -52.08
N PHE A 20 -19.30 33.99 -53.16
CA PHE A 20 -17.93 33.47 -53.29
C PHE A 20 -16.83 34.55 -53.30
N SER A 21 -17.08 35.71 -52.68
CA SER A 21 -15.99 36.62 -52.29
C SER A 21 -15.57 36.29 -50.86
N ALA A 22 -15.14 35.05 -50.64
CA ALA A 22 -14.37 34.71 -49.45
C ALA A 22 -13.04 35.47 -49.55
N HIS A 23 -12.93 36.53 -48.81
CA HIS A 23 -11.65 37.16 -48.49
C HIS A 23 -10.67 36.06 -48.08
N PRO A 24 -9.49 35.93 -48.70
CA PRO A 24 -8.46 35.04 -48.17
C PRO A 24 -8.15 35.56 -46.76
N ARG A 25 -8.62 34.85 -45.73
CA ARG A 25 -8.09 35.05 -44.40
C ARG A 25 -6.59 34.78 -44.53
N ASN A 26 -5.81 35.85 -44.44
CA ASN A 26 -4.40 35.76 -44.22
C ASN A 26 -4.20 34.75 -43.11
N ILE A 27 -3.70 33.58 -43.47
CA ILE A 27 -3.10 32.67 -42.51
C ILE A 27 -1.85 33.42 -42.07
N GLU A 28 -2.02 34.31 -41.07
CA GLU A 28 -0.89 34.93 -40.39
C GLU A 28 -0.03 33.76 -39.95
N SER A 29 1.09 33.61 -40.64
CA SER A 29 2.16 32.72 -40.27
C SER A 29 2.33 32.82 -38.75
N LEU A 30 2.08 31.70 -38.07
CA LEU A 30 2.42 31.56 -36.64
C LEU A 30 3.80 32.20 -36.43
N PRO A 31 3.94 33.22 -35.58
CA PRO A 31 5.21 33.91 -35.41
C PRO A 31 6.22 32.89 -34.91
N LEU A 32 7.12 32.49 -35.80
CA LEU A 32 8.33 31.75 -35.42
C LEU A 32 8.95 32.48 -34.23
N MET A 33 9.43 31.72 -33.24
CA MET A 33 9.91 32.10 -31.89
C MET A 33 11.04 33.15 -31.91
N THR A 34 10.81 34.32 -32.53
CA THR A 34 11.74 35.43 -32.63
C THR A 34 11.48 36.40 -31.49
N GLY A 35 12.19 36.19 -30.36
CA GLY A 35 12.12 37.13 -29.25
C GLY A 35 12.34 36.56 -27.85
N PHE A 36 12.73 35.29 -27.71
CA PHE A 36 13.08 34.71 -26.40
C PHE A 36 14.41 35.29 -25.91
N ARG A 37 14.37 36.17 -24.90
CA ARG A 37 15.57 36.74 -24.24
C ARG A 37 15.60 36.31 -22.80
N PRO A 38 16.41 35.27 -22.42
CA PRO A 38 16.49 34.82 -21.06
C PRO A 38 17.06 35.93 -20.16
N GLN A 39 16.33 36.26 -19.10
CA GLN A 39 16.78 37.18 -18.06
C GLN A 39 17.53 36.40 -16.98
N LEU A 40 18.66 36.94 -16.49
CA LEU A 40 19.53 36.26 -15.57
C LEU A 40 18.83 35.86 -14.26
N TRP A 41 18.12 36.79 -13.61
CA TRP A 41 17.47 36.55 -12.31
C TRP A 41 16.36 35.52 -12.37
N PRO A 42 15.35 35.60 -13.26
CA PRO A 42 14.34 34.54 -13.37
C PRO A 42 14.94 33.18 -13.73
N SER A 43 15.98 33.14 -14.58
CA SER A 43 16.64 31.90 -14.95
C SER A 43 17.37 31.25 -13.78
N LEU A 44 18.01 32.06 -12.93
CA LEU A 44 18.74 31.58 -11.74
C LEU A 44 17.83 30.83 -10.75
N PHE A 45 16.54 31.18 -10.69
CA PHE A 45 15.58 30.48 -9.85
C PHE A 45 14.83 29.37 -10.60
N ALA A 46 14.39 29.61 -11.84
CA ALA A 46 13.58 28.67 -12.58
C ALA A 46 14.34 27.38 -12.95
N VAL A 47 15.60 27.53 -13.43
CA VAL A 47 16.38 26.36 -13.85
C VAL A 47 16.63 25.37 -12.71
N PRO A 48 17.14 25.79 -11.52
CA PRO A 48 17.31 24.87 -10.40
C PRO A 48 16.01 24.21 -9.94
N ILE A 49 14.88 24.94 -9.93
CA ILE A 49 13.56 24.38 -9.54
C ILE A 49 13.14 23.31 -10.55
N VAL A 50 13.26 23.57 -11.85
CA VAL A 50 12.96 22.58 -12.89
C VAL A 50 13.84 21.35 -12.75
N LEU A 51 15.14 21.52 -12.57
CA LEU A 51 16.07 20.40 -12.36
C LEU A 51 15.75 19.61 -11.10
N LEU A 52 15.37 20.29 -10.01
CA LEU A 52 14.92 19.64 -8.78
C LEU A 52 13.65 18.80 -9.03
N CYS A 53 12.65 19.37 -9.69
CA CYS A 53 11.42 18.65 -10.02
C CYS A 53 11.67 17.42 -10.90
N LEU A 54 12.52 17.56 -11.92
CA LEU A 54 12.92 16.43 -12.78
C LEU A 54 13.68 15.36 -12.00
N GLY A 55 14.60 15.76 -11.12
CA GLY A 55 15.36 14.86 -10.25
C GLY A 55 14.44 14.09 -9.29
N LEU A 56 13.50 14.79 -8.61
CA LEU A 56 12.53 14.17 -7.72
C LEU A 56 11.55 13.26 -8.47
N GLY A 57 11.09 13.66 -9.65
CA GLY A 57 10.26 12.82 -10.51
C GLY A 57 10.96 11.53 -10.90
N SER A 58 12.22 11.62 -11.33
CA SER A 58 13.03 10.47 -11.71
C SER A 58 13.31 9.55 -10.52
N TRP A 59 13.61 10.12 -9.34
CA TRP A 59 13.77 9.34 -8.10
C TRP A 59 12.50 8.59 -7.72
N GLN A 60 11.31 9.22 -7.88
CA GLN A 60 10.04 8.56 -7.61
C GLN A 60 9.81 7.36 -8.53
N ILE A 61 10.18 7.45 -9.81
CA ILE A 61 10.10 6.30 -10.75
C ILE A 61 11.04 5.17 -10.32
N GLN A 62 12.28 5.48 -9.93
CA GLN A 62 13.20 4.46 -9.43
C GLN A 62 12.65 3.78 -8.17
N ARG A 63 12.08 4.57 -7.26
CA ARG A 63 11.48 4.05 -6.02
C ARG A 63 10.23 3.20 -6.29
N LEU A 64 9.43 3.57 -7.31
CA LEU A 64 8.31 2.78 -7.79
C LEU A 64 8.75 1.37 -8.19
N HIS A 65 9.71 1.26 -9.12
CA HIS A 65 10.18 -0.04 -9.60
C HIS A 65 10.81 -0.90 -8.50
N TRP A 66 11.60 -0.28 -7.61
CA TRP A 66 12.15 -0.98 -6.45
C TRP A 66 11.04 -1.57 -5.57
N LYS A 67 9.99 -0.79 -5.32
CA LYS A 67 8.87 -1.22 -4.48
C LYS A 67 7.99 -2.28 -5.15
N GLU A 68 7.78 -2.17 -6.46
CA GLU A 68 7.10 -3.19 -7.27
C GLU A 68 7.84 -4.53 -7.18
N GLY A 69 9.17 -4.52 -7.24
CA GLY A 69 9.99 -5.71 -7.05
C GLY A 69 9.78 -6.36 -5.68
N LEU A 70 9.71 -5.56 -4.59
CA LEU A 70 9.41 -6.07 -3.25
C LEU A 70 8.01 -6.66 -3.16
N ILE A 71 7.00 -6.00 -3.77
CA ILE A 71 5.62 -6.49 -3.79
C ILE A 71 5.56 -7.82 -4.55
N ALA A 72 6.19 -7.91 -5.70
CA ALA A 72 6.23 -9.12 -6.51
C ALA A 72 6.92 -10.29 -5.78
N ALA A 73 8.05 -10.06 -5.12
CA ALA A 73 8.75 -11.06 -4.33
C ALA A 73 7.88 -11.57 -3.16
N ARG A 74 7.22 -10.66 -2.43
CA ARG A 74 6.29 -11.01 -1.35
C ARG A 74 5.09 -11.82 -1.88
N GLN A 75 4.49 -11.38 -2.99
CA GLN A 75 3.37 -12.08 -3.62
C GLN A 75 3.76 -13.50 -4.06
N SER A 76 4.95 -13.65 -4.63
CA SER A 76 5.49 -14.96 -5.01
C SER A 76 5.66 -15.88 -3.78
N ALA A 77 6.23 -15.36 -2.69
CA ALA A 77 6.40 -16.12 -1.44
C ALA A 77 5.05 -16.57 -0.85
N VAL A 78 4.06 -15.68 -0.81
CA VAL A 78 2.70 -15.97 -0.31
C VAL A 78 1.96 -16.98 -1.20
N SER A 79 2.19 -16.95 -2.52
CA SER A 79 1.51 -17.84 -3.48
C SER A 79 2.20 -19.20 -3.64
N ALA A 80 3.40 -19.38 -3.09
CA ALA A 80 4.12 -20.64 -3.14
C ALA A 80 3.41 -21.73 -2.33
N ALA A 81 3.68 -23.00 -2.68
CA ALA A 81 3.18 -24.13 -1.90
C ALA A 81 3.70 -24.07 -0.46
N ALA A 82 2.87 -24.46 0.50
CA ALA A 82 3.28 -24.50 1.89
C ALA A 82 4.40 -25.54 2.11
N ILE A 83 5.44 -25.12 2.80
CA ILE A 83 6.57 -25.98 3.19
C ILE A 83 6.48 -26.31 4.69
N PRO A 84 7.06 -27.40 5.16
CA PRO A 84 7.17 -27.63 6.62
C PRO A 84 7.92 -26.49 7.30
N VAL A 85 7.52 -26.16 8.51
CA VAL A 85 8.22 -25.17 9.35
C VAL A 85 9.71 -25.53 9.45
N PRO A 86 10.62 -24.58 9.15
CA PRO A 86 12.06 -24.83 9.21
C PRO A 86 12.49 -25.17 10.65
N GLN A 87 13.27 -26.22 10.80
CA GLN A 87 13.85 -26.62 12.10
C GLN A 87 15.16 -25.86 12.39
N ASP A 88 15.80 -25.33 11.35
CA ASP A 88 16.99 -24.47 11.45
C ASP A 88 16.56 -22.99 11.46
N ASP A 89 16.93 -22.30 12.54
CA ASP A 89 16.61 -20.88 12.74
C ASP A 89 17.31 -19.96 11.73
N ALA A 90 18.48 -20.35 11.24
CA ALA A 90 19.20 -19.59 10.23
C ALA A 90 18.47 -19.60 8.87
N VAL A 91 17.82 -20.70 8.53
CA VAL A 91 17.02 -20.82 7.30
C VAL A 91 15.74 -19.99 7.39
N ALA A 92 15.16 -19.87 8.59
CA ALA A 92 13.92 -19.15 8.80
C ALA A 92 14.01 -17.66 8.41
N SER A 93 15.17 -17.04 8.56
CA SER A 93 15.38 -15.60 8.23
C SER A 93 15.13 -15.27 6.75
N GLY A 94 15.38 -16.23 5.85
CA GLY A 94 15.14 -16.09 4.40
C GLY A 94 13.72 -16.44 3.97
N LEU A 95 12.87 -16.92 4.88
CA LEU A 95 11.53 -17.44 4.57
C LEU A 95 10.40 -16.52 5.03
N GLU A 96 10.68 -15.24 5.29
CA GLU A 96 9.63 -14.30 5.65
C GLU A 96 8.53 -14.24 4.57
N PHE A 97 7.27 -14.31 4.99
CA PHE A 97 6.07 -14.39 4.14
C PHE A 97 5.91 -15.70 3.33
N HIS A 98 6.77 -16.69 3.48
CA HIS A 98 6.52 -18.01 2.88
C HIS A 98 5.42 -18.74 3.64
N ARG A 99 4.61 -19.49 2.87
CA ARG A 99 3.60 -20.37 3.47
C ARG A 99 4.29 -21.54 4.14
N VAL A 100 3.93 -21.79 5.39
CA VAL A 100 4.46 -22.90 6.19
C VAL A 100 3.33 -23.72 6.79
N THR A 101 3.64 -25.00 7.05
CA THR A 101 2.76 -25.92 7.77
C THR A 101 3.44 -26.33 9.07
N ALA A 102 2.76 -26.13 10.19
CA ALA A 102 3.17 -26.56 11.51
C ALA A 102 2.23 -27.63 12.06
N HIS A 103 2.76 -28.56 12.85
CA HIS A 103 2.00 -29.59 13.54
C HIS A 103 2.36 -29.57 15.03
N GLY A 104 1.34 -29.55 15.89
CA GLY A 104 1.61 -29.52 17.35
C GLY A 104 0.35 -29.43 18.17
N VAL A 105 0.51 -29.12 19.44
CA VAL A 105 -0.57 -28.90 20.40
C VAL A 105 -0.48 -27.47 20.92
N PHE A 106 -1.58 -26.74 20.87
CA PHE A 106 -1.63 -25.39 21.43
C PHE A 106 -1.56 -25.39 22.95
N LEU A 107 -0.79 -24.45 23.49
CA LEU A 107 -0.77 -24.12 24.91
C LEU A 107 -1.75 -22.96 25.14
N ASN A 108 -3.04 -23.28 25.11
CA ASN A 108 -4.10 -22.28 25.15
C ASN A 108 -4.11 -21.43 26.43
N ASP A 109 -3.59 -21.97 27.54
CA ASP A 109 -3.41 -21.27 28.83
C ASP A 109 -2.33 -20.18 28.79
N LYS A 110 -1.50 -20.17 27.74
CA LYS A 110 -0.37 -19.25 27.52
C LYS A 110 -0.56 -18.35 26.31
N GLU A 111 -1.80 -18.01 26.01
CA GLU A 111 -2.08 -17.09 24.92
C GLU A 111 -1.63 -15.66 25.22
N ILE A 112 -1.08 -15.00 24.23
CA ILE A 112 -0.60 -13.63 24.27
C ILE A 112 -1.60 -12.71 23.55
N MET A 113 -1.95 -11.56 24.14
CA MET A 113 -2.85 -10.57 23.57
C MET A 113 -2.06 -9.41 23.00
N LEU A 114 -1.95 -9.33 21.68
CA LEU A 114 -1.34 -8.23 20.96
C LEU A 114 -2.42 -7.22 20.57
N GLY A 115 -2.32 -5.98 21.07
CA GLY A 115 -3.26 -4.92 20.76
C GLY A 115 -3.36 -4.65 19.26
N ALA A 116 -4.55 -4.64 18.71
CA ALA A 116 -4.80 -4.52 17.28
C ALA A 116 -6.08 -3.76 16.98
N THR A 117 -6.14 -3.22 15.75
CA THR A 117 -7.37 -2.68 15.17
C THR A 117 -7.65 -3.46 13.89
N SER A 118 -8.88 -3.94 13.73
CA SER A 118 -9.32 -4.65 12.51
C SER A 118 -9.30 -3.71 11.29
N GLU A 119 -9.43 -4.26 10.10
CA GLU A 119 -9.59 -3.46 8.86
C GLU A 119 -10.84 -2.58 8.89
N GLY A 120 -11.89 -3.01 9.58
CA GLY A 120 -13.12 -2.22 9.81
C GLY A 120 -13.00 -1.16 10.91
N GLY A 121 -11.83 -0.92 11.50
CA GLY A 121 -11.62 0.09 12.54
C GLY A 121 -12.05 -0.34 13.96
N VAL A 122 -12.40 -1.62 14.15
CA VAL A 122 -12.77 -2.14 15.47
C VAL A 122 -11.52 -2.42 16.29
N ASN A 123 -11.46 -1.89 17.52
CA ASN A 123 -10.37 -2.15 18.45
C ASN A 123 -10.51 -3.56 19.06
N GLY A 124 -9.40 -4.23 19.25
CA GLY A 124 -9.35 -5.58 19.79
C GLY A 124 -7.93 -6.09 19.95
N TYR A 125 -7.78 -7.39 19.78
CA TYR A 125 -6.49 -8.06 19.97
C TYR A 125 -6.24 -9.09 18.87
N GLN A 126 -4.98 -9.27 18.52
CA GLN A 126 -4.54 -10.49 17.87
C GLN A 126 -4.08 -11.49 18.94
N ILE A 127 -4.46 -12.75 18.77
CA ILE A 127 -4.16 -13.80 19.73
C ILE A 127 -2.99 -14.63 19.22
N LEU A 128 -1.85 -14.51 19.91
CA LEU A 128 -0.68 -15.35 19.66
C LEU A 128 -0.69 -16.49 20.67
N THR A 129 -0.83 -17.73 20.19
CA THR A 129 -0.85 -18.92 21.04
C THR A 129 0.41 -19.75 20.76
N PRO A 130 1.18 -20.15 21.79
CA PRO A 130 2.30 -21.05 21.60
C PRO A 130 1.82 -22.42 21.11
N LEU A 131 2.42 -22.93 20.03
CA LEU A 131 2.22 -24.27 19.50
C LEU A 131 3.44 -25.12 19.88
N ARG A 132 3.24 -26.20 20.63
CA ARG A 132 4.30 -27.16 20.96
C ARG A 132 4.37 -28.24 19.90
N GLU A 133 5.46 -28.29 19.15
CA GLU A 133 5.76 -29.36 18.21
C GLU A 133 6.11 -30.66 18.89
N ALA A 134 6.08 -31.79 18.17
CA ALA A 134 6.48 -33.09 18.69
C ALA A 134 7.95 -33.14 19.17
N SER A 135 8.81 -32.29 18.61
CA SER A 135 10.21 -32.09 19.03
C SER A 135 10.35 -31.41 20.41
N GLY A 136 9.23 -30.88 20.95
CA GLY A 136 9.20 -30.02 22.13
C GLY A 136 9.59 -28.55 21.86
N ARG A 137 9.86 -28.19 20.62
CA ARG A 137 10.07 -26.80 20.21
C ARG A 137 8.74 -26.05 20.26
N ILE A 138 8.80 -24.77 20.57
CA ILE A 138 7.63 -23.87 20.60
C ILE A 138 7.68 -22.90 19.43
N VAL A 139 6.59 -22.82 18.70
CA VAL A 139 6.38 -21.78 17.67
C VAL A 139 5.15 -20.97 18.06
N PHE A 140 5.27 -19.64 18.15
CA PHE A 140 4.09 -18.80 18.35
C PHE A 140 3.26 -18.77 17.08
N VAL A 141 1.95 -18.92 17.22
CA VAL A 141 0.99 -18.83 16.13
C VAL A 141 0.02 -17.68 16.40
N ASN A 142 0.03 -16.66 15.57
CA ASN A 142 -1.00 -15.64 15.55
C ASN A 142 -2.27 -16.24 14.93
N ARG A 143 -3.22 -16.60 15.75
CA ARG A 143 -4.46 -17.25 15.35
C ARG A 143 -5.49 -16.29 14.77
N GLY A 144 -5.22 -14.99 14.86
CA GLY A 144 -6.04 -13.96 14.28
C GLY A 144 -6.62 -12.98 15.29
N PHE A 145 -7.57 -12.19 14.83
CA PHE A 145 -8.17 -11.07 15.55
C PHE A 145 -9.39 -11.50 16.37
N ILE A 146 -9.54 -10.85 17.53
CA ILE A 146 -10.78 -10.84 18.34
C ILE A 146 -11.14 -9.40 18.67
N PRO A 147 -12.44 -9.02 18.72
CA PRO A 147 -12.89 -7.75 19.26
C PRO A 147 -12.66 -7.68 20.78
N ALA A 148 -12.60 -6.45 21.32
CA ALA A 148 -12.26 -6.22 22.74
C ALA A 148 -13.22 -6.89 23.72
N GLU A 149 -14.49 -7.07 23.33
CA GLU A 149 -15.53 -7.73 24.13
C GLU A 149 -15.27 -9.22 24.36
N LEU A 150 -14.48 -9.83 23.47
CA LEU A 150 -14.05 -11.22 23.55
C LEU A 150 -12.67 -11.40 24.20
N ARG A 151 -12.16 -10.37 24.89
CA ARG A 151 -10.93 -10.48 25.65
C ARG A 151 -10.97 -11.61 26.68
N ASP A 152 -12.11 -11.78 27.34
CA ASP A 152 -12.31 -12.88 28.28
C ASP A 152 -12.35 -14.21 27.52
N ARG A 153 -11.37 -15.06 27.82
CA ARG A 153 -11.19 -16.37 27.20
C ARG A 153 -12.43 -17.26 27.33
N SER A 154 -13.16 -17.15 28.44
CA SER A 154 -14.36 -17.96 28.68
C SER A 154 -15.47 -17.77 27.62
N LYS A 155 -15.47 -16.62 26.94
CA LYS A 155 -16.43 -16.29 25.88
C LYS A 155 -16.08 -16.87 24.50
N ARG A 156 -14.90 -17.53 24.34
CA ARG A 156 -14.40 -18.05 23.07
C ARG A 156 -13.72 -19.42 23.20
N MET A 157 -14.07 -20.17 24.23
CA MET A 157 -13.49 -21.51 24.50
C MET A 157 -13.72 -22.51 23.35
N GLU A 158 -14.78 -22.36 22.57
CA GLU A 158 -15.04 -23.18 21.37
C GLU A 158 -13.93 -23.08 20.35
N GLY A 159 -13.28 -21.91 20.26
CA GLY A 159 -12.14 -21.65 19.39
C GLY A 159 -10.82 -22.26 19.86
N GLU A 160 -10.77 -22.99 20.96
CA GLU A 160 -9.58 -23.55 21.56
C GLU A 160 -9.47 -25.05 21.31
N PRO A 161 -8.84 -25.50 20.22
CA PRO A 161 -8.69 -26.91 19.96
C PRO A 161 -7.84 -27.57 21.06
N THR A 162 -8.32 -28.74 21.53
CA THR A 162 -7.62 -29.60 22.46
C THR A 162 -7.04 -30.80 21.70
N GLY A 163 -5.73 -30.93 21.64
CA GLY A 163 -5.08 -32.01 20.94
C GLY A 163 -4.24 -31.57 19.75
N PRO A 164 -3.69 -32.53 18.96
CA PRO A 164 -2.86 -32.21 17.82
C PRO A 164 -3.63 -31.46 16.73
N VAL A 165 -3.03 -30.38 16.25
CA VAL A 165 -3.55 -29.56 15.14
C VAL A 165 -2.52 -29.45 14.02
N ARG A 166 -3.01 -29.24 12.82
CA ARG A 166 -2.23 -28.80 11.68
C ARG A 166 -2.59 -27.33 11.38
N ILE A 167 -1.60 -26.48 11.34
CA ILE A 167 -1.75 -25.05 11.06
C ILE A 167 -1.03 -24.74 9.76
N GLU A 168 -1.70 -24.04 8.86
CA GLU A 168 -1.09 -23.37 7.72
C GLU A 168 -1.11 -21.86 7.93
N GLY A 169 -0.05 -21.19 7.48
CA GLY A 169 0.06 -19.75 7.63
C GLY A 169 1.33 -19.20 7.01
N LEU A 170 1.60 -17.92 7.26
CA LEU A 170 2.78 -17.23 6.78
C LEU A 170 3.82 -17.14 7.89
N LEU A 171 5.07 -17.54 7.60
CA LEU A 171 6.19 -17.33 8.50
C LEU A 171 6.48 -15.83 8.60
N ARG A 172 6.62 -15.35 9.83
CA ARG A 172 6.89 -13.95 10.12
C ARG A 172 8.06 -13.79 11.07
N LEU A 173 8.89 -12.83 10.77
CA LEU A 173 9.96 -12.42 11.68
C LEU A 173 9.47 -11.31 12.60
N PRO A 174 9.80 -11.36 13.91
CA PRO A 174 9.51 -10.25 14.81
C PRO A 174 10.34 -9.02 14.42
N PRO A 175 9.90 -7.81 14.74
CA PRO A 175 10.72 -6.61 14.55
C PRO A 175 11.97 -6.68 15.45
N GLU A 176 13.07 -6.05 14.98
CA GLU A 176 14.29 -5.90 15.78
C GLU A 176 14.09 -4.84 16.89
N GLY A 177 13.37 -5.22 17.96
CA GLY A 177 13.00 -4.33 19.06
C GLY A 177 11.74 -3.50 18.79
N ARG A 178 11.57 -2.38 19.54
CA ARG A 178 10.41 -1.51 19.43
C ARG A 178 10.33 -0.89 18.02
N PRO A 179 9.24 -1.09 17.24
CA PRO A 179 9.14 -0.63 15.86
C PRO A 179 9.26 0.88 15.69
N ASN A 180 8.85 1.67 16.70
CA ASN A 180 8.98 3.12 16.72
C ASN A 180 8.93 3.67 18.15
N TRP A 181 9.48 4.88 18.37
CA TRP A 181 9.68 5.48 19.68
C TRP A 181 8.38 5.91 20.39
N PHE A 182 7.30 6.16 19.64
CA PHE A 182 6.00 6.57 20.22
C PHE A 182 5.09 5.39 20.58
N LEU A 183 5.48 4.15 20.24
CA LEU A 183 4.73 2.96 20.64
C LEU A 183 4.97 2.73 22.15
N PRO A 184 3.93 2.48 22.97
CA PRO A 184 4.11 2.18 24.38
C PRO A 184 4.93 0.91 24.64
N ASP A 185 5.50 0.78 25.83
CA ASP A 185 6.17 -0.45 26.24
C ASP A 185 5.17 -1.60 26.38
N ASN A 186 5.62 -2.81 26.04
CA ASN A 186 4.86 -4.02 26.30
C ASN A 186 4.56 -4.18 27.81
N ARG A 187 3.37 -4.65 28.13
CA ARG A 187 2.88 -4.86 29.51
C ARG A 187 2.64 -6.36 29.78
N PRO A 188 3.70 -7.16 30.00
CA PRO A 188 3.58 -8.60 30.26
C PRO A 188 2.73 -8.91 31.51
N ASP A 189 2.79 -8.03 32.52
CA ASP A 189 2.02 -8.10 33.75
C ASP A 189 0.50 -8.09 33.53
N LEU A 190 0.04 -7.46 32.43
CA LEU A 190 -1.36 -7.36 32.04
C LEU A 190 -1.71 -8.26 30.86
N ASN A 191 -0.77 -9.06 30.37
CA ASN A 191 -0.86 -9.76 29.10
C ASN A 191 -1.34 -8.84 27.96
N TYR A 192 -0.70 -7.65 27.88
CA TYR A 192 -1.03 -6.66 26.87
C TYR A 192 0.23 -6.21 26.13
N TRP A 193 0.29 -6.56 24.84
CA TRP A 193 1.48 -6.36 24.02
C TRP A 193 1.16 -5.40 22.87
N PHE A 194 2.11 -4.53 22.54
CA PHE A 194 1.99 -3.56 21.46
C PHE A 194 2.77 -3.98 20.21
N TRP A 195 3.76 -4.83 20.38
CA TRP A 195 4.52 -5.47 19.27
C TRP A 195 4.97 -6.86 19.70
N VAL A 196 5.29 -7.67 18.69
CA VAL A 196 5.79 -9.04 18.91
C VAL A 196 7.24 -8.97 19.37
N ASP A 197 7.47 -9.45 20.60
CA ASP A 197 8.78 -9.62 21.23
C ASP A 197 8.86 -11.04 21.73
N LEU A 198 9.26 -11.96 20.84
CA LEU A 198 9.25 -13.38 21.15
C LEU A 198 10.13 -13.75 22.37
N PRO A 199 11.33 -13.17 22.58
CA PRO A 199 12.10 -13.41 23.78
C PRO A 199 11.39 -12.98 25.06
N ALA A 200 10.81 -11.77 25.09
CA ALA A 200 10.07 -11.28 26.25
C ALA A 200 8.80 -12.08 26.52
N MET A 201 8.06 -12.47 25.46
CA MET A 201 6.89 -13.36 25.54
C MET A 201 7.27 -14.75 26.09
N ALA A 202 8.39 -15.31 25.65
CA ALA A 202 8.91 -16.58 26.17
C ALA A 202 9.22 -16.52 27.65
N VAL A 203 9.83 -15.43 28.11
CA VAL A 203 10.15 -15.22 29.55
C VAL A 203 8.86 -15.07 30.35
N ALA A 204 7.89 -14.27 29.89
CA ALA A 204 6.63 -14.02 30.58
C ALA A 204 5.86 -15.34 30.82
N ASP A 205 5.82 -16.22 29.82
CA ASP A 205 5.10 -17.51 29.89
C ASP A 205 5.97 -18.70 30.32
N LYS A 206 7.24 -18.44 30.71
CA LYS A 206 8.19 -19.46 31.13
C LYS A 206 8.38 -20.59 30.10
N LEU A 207 8.41 -20.20 28.82
CA LEU A 207 8.61 -21.10 27.70
C LEU A 207 10.10 -21.28 27.40
N GLN A 208 10.47 -22.47 26.97
CA GLN A 208 11.82 -22.80 26.53
C GLN A 208 11.80 -23.28 25.09
N ARG A 209 12.94 -23.17 24.38
CA ARG A 209 13.09 -23.64 22.99
C ARG A 209 12.09 -22.94 22.03
N VAL A 210 11.88 -21.66 22.21
CA VAL A 210 11.01 -20.84 21.35
C VAL A 210 11.74 -20.51 20.06
N ALA A 211 11.07 -20.70 18.93
CA ALA A 211 11.57 -20.32 17.61
C ALA A 211 11.72 -18.78 17.49
N PRO A 212 12.72 -18.27 16.75
CA PRO A 212 12.91 -16.82 16.55
C PRO A 212 11.94 -16.21 15.54
N PHE A 213 10.91 -16.91 15.16
CA PHE A 213 9.85 -16.49 14.25
C PHE A 213 8.50 -16.95 14.78
N TYR A 214 7.44 -16.41 14.19
CA TYR A 214 6.06 -16.82 14.48
C TYR A 214 5.32 -17.09 13.16
N ILE A 215 4.13 -17.67 13.26
CA ILE A 215 3.28 -17.98 12.11
C ILE A 215 2.01 -17.12 12.21
N ASP A 216 1.70 -16.33 11.19
CA ASP A 216 0.38 -15.76 11.02
C ASP A 216 -0.52 -16.81 10.35
N ALA A 217 -1.47 -17.36 11.09
CA ALA A 217 -2.39 -18.38 10.58
C ALA A 217 -3.22 -17.83 9.40
N ASP A 218 -3.53 -18.70 8.47
CA ASP A 218 -4.36 -18.37 7.33
C ASP A 218 -5.83 -18.11 7.77
N ALA A 219 -6.71 -17.81 6.79
CA ALA A 219 -8.12 -17.51 7.06
C ALA A 219 -8.98 -18.75 7.33
N THR A 220 -8.38 -19.92 7.63
CA THR A 220 -9.13 -21.12 8.00
C THR A 220 -9.99 -20.81 9.24
N PRO A 221 -11.32 -21.01 9.18
CA PRO A 221 -12.20 -20.70 10.31
C PRO A 221 -11.87 -21.50 11.56
N ASN A 222 -11.77 -20.81 12.69
CA ASN A 222 -11.70 -21.47 13.98
C ASN A 222 -13.11 -21.93 14.45
N PRO A 223 -13.24 -23.01 15.21
CA PRO A 223 -14.48 -23.35 15.88
C PRO A 223 -15.02 -22.16 16.69
N GLY A 224 -16.32 -21.96 16.75
CA GLY A 224 -16.92 -20.76 17.38
C GLY A 224 -16.66 -19.44 16.66
N GLY A 225 -15.99 -19.44 15.49
CA GLY A 225 -15.74 -18.26 14.65
C GLY A 225 -14.61 -17.33 15.13
N TRP A 226 -14.01 -17.59 16.28
CA TRP A 226 -12.94 -16.74 16.86
C TRP A 226 -11.76 -17.58 17.36
N PRO A 227 -10.50 -17.03 17.28
CA PRO A 227 -10.08 -15.80 16.57
C PRO A 227 -10.24 -15.91 15.06
N GLN A 228 -10.35 -14.76 14.37
CA GLN A 228 -10.40 -14.72 12.90
C GLN A 228 -8.99 -14.62 12.32
N GLY A 229 -8.55 -15.69 11.66
CA GLY A 229 -7.26 -15.75 10.98
C GLY A 229 -7.19 -14.93 9.70
N GLY A 230 -6.05 -14.99 9.00
CA GLY A 230 -5.86 -14.26 7.74
C GLY A 230 -5.66 -12.76 7.88
N VAL A 231 -5.30 -12.28 9.07
CA VAL A 231 -5.16 -10.85 9.41
C VAL A 231 -3.83 -10.23 8.96
N THR A 232 -2.97 -10.98 8.25
CA THR A 232 -1.69 -10.47 7.77
C THR A 232 -1.89 -9.40 6.71
N ARG A 233 -1.43 -8.18 6.99
CA ARG A 233 -1.44 -7.09 6.01
C ARG A 233 -0.33 -7.30 4.99
N LEU A 234 -0.70 -7.77 3.81
CA LEU A 234 0.23 -8.01 2.70
C LEU A 234 0.42 -6.80 1.80
N SER A 235 -0.53 -5.86 1.81
CA SER A 235 -0.51 -4.68 0.95
C SER A 235 0.57 -3.69 1.40
N LEU A 236 1.42 -3.31 0.46
CA LEU A 236 2.36 -2.19 0.61
C LEU A 236 1.81 -1.01 -0.20
N PRO A 237 1.33 0.09 0.45
CA PRO A 237 0.88 1.28 -0.27
C PRO A 237 1.97 1.77 -1.23
N ASN A 238 1.63 1.99 -2.49
CA ASN A 238 2.59 2.42 -3.51
C ASN A 238 2.05 3.63 -4.29
N ASN A 239 2.30 4.83 -3.78
CA ASN A 239 1.84 6.08 -4.35
C ASN A 239 2.94 6.80 -5.17
N HIS A 240 4.07 6.14 -5.43
CA HIS A 240 5.22 6.75 -6.08
C HIS A 240 4.91 7.24 -7.49
N LEU A 241 4.05 6.54 -8.25
CA LEU A 241 3.60 6.98 -9.58
C LEU A 241 2.86 8.31 -9.53
N GLN A 242 1.96 8.49 -8.56
CA GLN A 242 1.22 9.74 -8.37
C GLN A 242 2.16 10.90 -8.06
N TYR A 243 3.14 10.69 -7.18
CA TYR A 243 4.14 11.71 -6.86
C TYR A 243 5.07 12.01 -8.05
N ALA A 244 5.47 11.01 -8.83
CA ALA A 244 6.26 11.23 -10.05
C ALA A 244 5.50 12.12 -11.04
N PHE A 245 4.21 11.81 -11.28
CA PHE A 245 3.36 12.63 -12.12
C PHE A 245 3.26 14.08 -11.62
N THR A 246 3.10 14.27 -10.31
CA THR A 246 3.06 15.62 -9.70
C THR A 246 4.35 16.39 -9.96
N TRP A 247 5.51 15.79 -9.74
CA TRP A 247 6.79 16.46 -9.95
C TRP A 247 7.04 16.81 -11.41
N PHE A 248 6.76 15.90 -12.35
CA PHE A 248 6.90 16.21 -13.78
C PHE A 248 5.92 17.26 -14.25
N SER A 249 4.66 17.25 -13.75
CA SER A 249 3.69 18.29 -14.06
C SER A 249 4.13 19.66 -13.57
N LEU A 250 4.72 19.75 -12.38
CA LEU A 250 5.29 21.00 -11.85
C LEU A 250 6.46 21.47 -12.71
N ALA A 251 7.35 20.56 -13.15
CA ALA A 251 8.44 20.92 -14.05
C ALA A 251 7.91 21.51 -15.37
N VAL A 252 6.92 20.87 -15.98
CA VAL A 252 6.28 21.36 -17.21
C VAL A 252 5.63 22.73 -16.99
N ALA A 253 4.87 22.88 -15.91
CA ALA A 253 4.21 24.16 -15.57
C ALA A 253 5.25 25.29 -15.40
N MET A 254 6.35 25.05 -14.70
CA MET A 254 7.43 25.99 -14.52
C MET A 254 8.09 26.38 -15.85
N ILE A 255 8.33 25.41 -16.75
CA ILE A 255 8.89 25.66 -18.09
C ILE A 255 7.91 26.55 -18.89
N VAL A 256 6.61 26.22 -18.87
CA VAL A 256 5.61 27.02 -19.58
C VAL A 256 5.55 28.45 -19.06
N ILE A 257 5.49 28.61 -17.73
CA ILE A 257 5.49 29.93 -17.08
C ILE A 257 6.75 30.72 -17.46
N TYR A 258 7.93 30.08 -17.40
CA TYR A 258 9.21 30.67 -17.75
C TYR A 258 9.22 31.14 -19.21
N VAL A 259 8.76 30.31 -20.15
CA VAL A 259 8.68 30.67 -21.57
C VAL A 259 7.71 31.82 -21.80
N LEU A 260 6.50 31.76 -21.22
CA LEU A 260 5.50 32.83 -21.37
C LEU A 260 5.97 34.16 -20.78
N PHE A 261 6.63 34.13 -19.64
CA PHE A 261 7.20 35.34 -19.02
C PHE A 261 8.24 36.03 -19.93
N HIS A 262 9.12 35.26 -20.56
CA HIS A 262 10.17 35.81 -21.44
C HIS A 262 9.64 36.21 -22.84
N ARG A 263 8.46 35.71 -23.25
CA ARG A 263 7.80 36.15 -24.48
C ARG A 263 7.08 37.50 -24.31
N ARG A 264 6.47 37.79 -23.15
CA ARG A 264 5.75 39.04 -22.85
C ARG A 264 6.69 40.24 -22.67
N GLY A 265 7.93 40.01 -22.26
CA GLY A 265 8.92 41.10 -22.09
C GLY A 265 9.41 41.73 -23.37
N THR A 266 9.05 41.23 -24.56
CA THR A 266 9.42 41.77 -25.88
C THR A 266 8.39 42.75 -26.47
N GLU A 267 7.15 42.81 -25.93
CA GLU A 267 6.10 43.71 -26.44
C GLU A 267 6.08 45.10 -25.77
N SER A 268 6.83 45.31 -24.68
CA SER A 268 6.82 46.53 -23.89
C SER A 268 8.07 47.43 -24.03
N ARG A 269 8.80 47.33 -25.16
CA ARG A 269 9.92 48.24 -25.46
C ARG A 269 9.78 48.83 -26.87
#